data_567a2416c72f9378c8d30a32dfba4f0b
#
_entry.id   567a2416c72f9378c8d30a32dfba4f0b
#
_cell.length_a   1.000
_cell.length_b   1.000
_cell.length_c   1.000
_cell.angle_alpha   90.00
_cell.angle_beta   90.00
_cell.angle_gamma   90.00
#
_symmetry.space_group_name_H-M   'P 1'
#
loop_
_entity.id
_entity.type
_entity.pdbx_description
1 polymer ?
#
loop_
_entity_poly.entity_id
_entity_poly.type
_entity_poly.pdbx_seq_one_letter_code
_entity_poly.pdbx_strand_id
1 'polypeptide(L)'
;YMTEEGRVIDFTPSEKAKVEEQMVAQAKRTMKLLSVVKITGSQKILLAVLSLRDNVRKDAIETVEVLNHAGIQVVMVTGDAEETAVAIAKEAGILKDEKTEVVLTHDELEQLSDEELKKKLPMLRVVSRAKPLDKKRLVTIAQQLDDVCGMTGDGVNDAPALKQADIGFAMGDGTAVAQE
;
A
#
# COMPACT_ATOMS: atom_id res chain seq x y z
N TYR A 1 25.85 13.76 -13.56
CA TYR A 1 24.52 14.37 -13.41
C TYR A 1 24.51 15.78 -13.99
N MET A 2 23.33 16.34 -14.16
CA MET A 2 23.17 17.74 -14.62
C MET A 2 22.89 18.64 -13.42
N THR A 3 23.64 19.75 -13.32
CA THR A 3 23.43 20.78 -12.28
C THR A 3 22.23 21.66 -12.64
N GLU A 4 21.72 22.44 -11.67
CA GLU A 4 20.66 23.44 -11.91
C GLU A 4 21.03 24.46 -12.99
N GLU A 5 22.32 24.76 -13.18
CA GLU A 5 22.86 25.61 -14.20
C GLU A 5 23.00 24.94 -15.59
N GLY A 6 22.58 23.67 -15.72
CA GLY A 6 22.63 22.89 -16.96
C GLY A 6 24.01 22.31 -17.31
N ARG A 7 24.98 22.34 -16.41
CA ARG A 7 26.29 21.71 -16.64
C ARG A 7 26.23 20.22 -16.32
N VAL A 8 26.87 19.41 -17.17
CA VAL A 8 27.04 17.99 -16.94
C VAL A 8 28.37 17.77 -16.22
N ILE A 9 28.32 17.21 -15.03
CA ILE A 9 29.49 16.85 -14.21
C ILE A 9 29.45 15.40 -13.83
N ASP A 10 30.63 14.85 -13.49
CA ASP A 10 30.73 13.46 -13.07
C ASP A 10 30.00 13.24 -11.74
N PHE A 11 29.34 12.09 -11.65
CA PHE A 11 28.60 11.71 -10.44
C PHE A 11 29.56 11.03 -9.46
N THR A 12 30.19 11.85 -8.63
CA THR A 12 31.17 11.34 -7.65
C THR A 12 30.48 10.44 -6.59
N PRO A 13 31.25 9.52 -5.96
CA PRO A 13 30.70 8.68 -4.88
C PRO A 13 30.07 9.48 -3.74
N SER A 14 30.62 10.65 -3.40
CA SER A 14 30.09 11.54 -2.36
C SER A 14 28.75 12.15 -2.75
N GLU A 15 28.61 12.59 -4.00
CA GLU A 15 27.36 13.16 -4.52
C GLU A 15 26.28 12.08 -4.67
N LYS A 16 26.68 10.90 -5.13
CA LYS A 16 25.79 9.75 -5.19
C LYS A 16 25.23 9.42 -3.81
N ALA A 17 26.07 9.35 -2.77
CA ALA A 17 25.64 9.09 -1.40
C ALA A 17 24.65 10.16 -0.90
N LYS A 18 24.87 11.46 -1.20
CA LYS A 18 23.93 12.52 -0.82
C LYS A 18 22.56 12.37 -1.50
N VAL A 19 22.54 12.03 -2.79
CA VAL A 19 21.29 11.80 -3.52
C VAL A 19 20.58 10.58 -2.96
N GLU A 20 21.28 9.49 -2.69
CA GLU A 20 20.73 8.28 -2.08
C GLU A 20 20.13 8.57 -0.68
N GLU A 21 20.82 9.35 0.14
CA GLU A 21 20.32 9.78 1.45
C GLU A 21 19.02 10.59 1.33
N GLN A 22 18.97 11.54 0.41
CA GLN A 22 17.76 12.33 0.14
C GLN A 22 16.63 11.44 -0.39
N MET A 23 16.92 10.49 -1.28
CA MET A 23 15.93 9.54 -1.78
C MET A 23 15.35 8.68 -0.65
N VAL A 24 16.20 8.15 0.25
CA VAL A 24 15.78 7.40 1.42
C VAL A 24 14.90 8.26 2.35
N ALA A 25 15.28 9.51 2.58
CA ALA A 25 14.51 10.44 3.40
C ALA A 25 13.12 10.72 2.79
N GLN A 26 13.01 10.86 1.48
CA GLN A 26 11.72 11.04 0.79
C GLN A 26 10.90 9.73 0.77
N ALA A 27 11.52 8.58 0.56
CA ALA A 27 10.86 7.28 0.61
C ALA A 27 10.21 7.01 1.99
N LYS A 28 10.89 7.38 3.08
CA LYS A 28 10.33 7.33 4.45
C LYS A 28 9.10 8.23 4.64
N ARG A 29 8.86 9.20 3.75
CA ARG A 29 7.66 10.06 3.73
C ARG A 29 6.58 9.56 2.77
N THR A 30 6.64 8.27 2.39
CA THR A 30 5.69 7.65 1.46
C THR A 30 5.71 8.23 0.04
N MET A 31 6.83 8.85 -0.36
CA MET A 31 7.00 9.37 -1.71
C MET A 31 7.40 8.24 -2.67
N LYS A 32 6.69 8.11 -3.77
CA LYS A 32 7.16 7.32 -4.93
C LYS A 32 8.24 8.14 -5.64
N LEU A 33 9.41 7.52 -5.85
CA LEU A 33 10.54 8.20 -6.47
C LEU A 33 10.67 7.77 -7.93
N LEU A 34 10.81 8.75 -8.80
CA LEU A 34 11.03 8.55 -10.24
C LEU A 34 12.31 9.27 -10.66
N SER A 35 13.30 8.52 -11.12
CA SER A 35 14.54 9.08 -11.65
C SER A 35 14.41 9.35 -13.15
N VAL A 36 14.74 10.57 -13.57
CA VAL A 36 14.77 10.98 -14.98
C VAL A 36 16.22 10.96 -15.46
N VAL A 37 16.51 10.10 -16.43
CA VAL A 37 17.86 9.92 -16.97
C VAL A 37 17.85 10.17 -18.47
N LYS A 38 18.75 11.05 -18.95
CA LYS A 38 19.04 11.23 -20.37
C LYS A 38 20.13 10.24 -20.81
N ILE A 39 19.88 9.49 -21.86
CA ILE A 39 20.85 8.57 -22.46
C ILE A 39 21.26 9.14 -23.81
N THR A 40 22.57 9.33 -24.02
CA THR A 40 23.14 9.80 -25.28
C THR A 40 24.37 8.94 -25.60
N GLY A 41 24.23 8.02 -26.55
CA GLY A 41 25.26 7.00 -26.80
C GLY A 41 25.48 6.12 -25.55
N SER A 42 26.72 6.04 -25.08
CA SER A 42 27.08 5.32 -23.86
C SER A 42 26.95 6.15 -22.57
N GLN A 43 26.71 7.44 -22.70
CA GLN A 43 26.61 8.36 -21.55
C GLN A 43 25.19 8.34 -20.94
N LYS A 44 25.12 8.21 -19.61
CA LYS A 44 23.88 8.29 -18.82
C LYS A 44 23.98 9.49 -17.89
N ILE A 45 23.05 10.43 -18.02
CA ILE A 45 23.05 11.68 -17.25
C ILE A 45 21.78 11.72 -16.41
N LEU A 46 21.92 11.72 -15.08
CA LEU A 46 20.79 11.92 -14.17
C LEU A 46 20.38 13.40 -14.27
N LEU A 47 19.14 13.64 -14.68
CA LEU A 47 18.56 14.97 -14.83
C LEU A 47 17.81 15.40 -13.58
N ALA A 48 17.01 14.51 -13.02
CA ALA A 48 16.16 14.81 -11.87
C ALA A 48 15.78 13.53 -11.11
N VAL A 49 15.41 13.69 -9.86
CA VAL A 49 14.64 12.72 -9.09
C VAL A 49 13.33 13.41 -8.69
N LEU A 50 12.21 12.88 -9.15
CA LEU A 50 10.88 13.37 -8.83
C LEU A 50 10.34 12.59 -7.64
N SER A 51 9.83 13.31 -6.64
CA SER A 51 9.11 12.73 -5.51
C SER A 51 7.61 12.93 -5.74
N LEU A 52 6.88 11.84 -5.89
CA LEU A 52 5.44 11.84 -6.12
C LEU A 52 4.75 11.33 -4.85
N ARG A 53 3.73 12.03 -4.41
CA ARG A 53 2.85 11.60 -3.33
C ARG A 53 1.42 11.63 -3.81
N ASP A 54 0.74 10.52 -3.61
CA ASP A 54 -0.72 10.46 -3.70
C ASP A 54 -1.27 10.65 -2.28
N ASN A 55 -1.98 11.74 -2.06
CA ASN A 55 -2.53 12.05 -0.75
C ASN A 55 -3.81 11.23 -0.52
N VAL A 56 -4.00 10.80 0.72
CA VAL A 56 -5.28 10.21 1.11
C VAL A 56 -6.40 11.24 0.91
N ARG A 57 -7.46 10.83 0.25
CA ARG A 57 -8.62 11.69 0.01
C ARG A 57 -9.32 12.02 1.33
N LYS A 58 -9.80 13.25 1.47
CA LYS A 58 -10.50 13.69 2.70
C LYS A 58 -11.74 12.85 2.98
N ASP A 59 -12.52 12.54 1.95
CA ASP A 59 -13.70 11.71 2.07
C ASP A 59 -13.39 10.27 2.52
N ALA A 60 -12.22 9.73 2.17
CA ALA A 60 -11.75 8.44 2.66
C ALA A 60 -11.48 8.46 4.17
N ILE A 61 -10.84 9.53 4.67
CA ILE A 61 -10.58 9.71 6.11
C ILE A 61 -11.90 9.79 6.88
N GLU A 62 -12.82 10.63 6.42
CA GLU A 62 -14.15 10.79 7.03
C GLU A 62 -14.95 9.48 7.02
N THR A 63 -14.88 8.73 5.90
CA THR A 63 -15.54 7.43 5.78
C THR A 63 -14.96 6.40 6.76
N VAL A 64 -13.64 6.30 6.88
CA VAL A 64 -12.99 5.40 7.85
C VAL A 64 -13.39 5.75 9.28
N GLU A 65 -13.49 7.03 9.60
CA GLU A 65 -13.96 7.48 10.92
C GLU A 65 -15.39 7.04 11.20
N VAL A 66 -16.30 7.22 10.25
CA VAL A 66 -17.70 6.77 10.35
C VAL A 66 -17.80 5.26 10.53
N LEU A 67 -17.05 4.48 9.75
CA LEU A 67 -17.02 3.01 9.85
C LEU A 67 -16.51 2.56 11.23
N ASN A 68 -15.42 3.17 11.72
CA ASN A 68 -14.89 2.87 13.05
C ASN A 68 -15.90 3.19 14.16
N HIS A 69 -16.65 4.30 14.07
CA HIS A 69 -17.71 4.64 15.03
C HIS A 69 -18.90 3.67 14.97
N ALA A 70 -19.16 3.11 13.80
CA ALA A 70 -20.18 2.06 13.62
C ALA A 70 -19.74 0.67 14.11
N GLY A 71 -18.52 0.55 14.64
CA GLY A 71 -17.95 -0.74 15.08
C GLY A 71 -17.47 -1.63 13.94
N ILE A 72 -17.32 -1.09 12.74
CA ILE A 72 -16.83 -1.82 11.58
C ILE A 72 -15.30 -1.73 11.53
N GLN A 73 -14.65 -2.87 11.53
CA GLN A 73 -13.19 -2.96 11.37
C GLN A 73 -12.82 -2.69 9.91
N VAL A 74 -11.95 -1.70 9.70
CA VAL A 74 -11.37 -1.42 8.38
C VAL A 74 -9.98 -2.02 8.30
N VAL A 75 -9.72 -2.83 7.26
CA VAL A 75 -8.42 -3.44 6.98
C VAL A 75 -7.94 -3.01 5.60
N MET A 76 -6.74 -2.44 5.53
CA MET A 76 -6.12 -2.07 4.27
C MET A 76 -5.27 -3.22 3.75
N VAL A 77 -5.55 -3.69 2.53
CA VAL A 77 -4.81 -4.77 1.87
C VAL A 77 -4.25 -4.25 0.55
N THR A 78 -2.95 -4.05 0.47
CA THR A 78 -2.28 -3.40 -0.66
C THR A 78 -1.02 -4.14 -1.12
N GLY A 79 -0.70 -4.03 -2.41
CA GLY A 79 0.58 -4.49 -2.97
C GLY A 79 1.76 -3.57 -2.68
N ASP A 80 1.53 -2.39 -2.07
CA ASP A 80 2.59 -1.43 -1.74
C ASP A 80 3.55 -1.97 -0.67
N ALA A 81 4.73 -1.32 -0.57
CA ALA A 81 5.69 -1.59 0.50
C ALA A 81 5.11 -1.26 1.88
N GLU A 82 5.59 -1.97 2.91
CA GLU A 82 5.07 -1.86 4.28
C GLU A 82 5.12 -0.43 4.81
N GLU A 83 6.25 0.26 4.63
CA GLU A 83 6.42 1.62 5.11
C GLU A 83 5.40 2.59 4.48
N THR A 84 5.09 2.39 3.20
CA THR A 84 4.08 3.16 2.48
C THR A 84 2.68 2.84 2.98
N ALA A 85 2.36 1.55 3.11
CA ALA A 85 1.05 1.07 3.57
C ALA A 85 0.75 1.55 5.00
N VAL A 86 1.71 1.42 5.91
CA VAL A 86 1.59 1.89 7.31
C VAL A 86 1.34 3.39 7.38
N ALA A 87 2.08 4.18 6.62
CA ALA A 87 1.91 5.63 6.67
C ALA A 87 0.56 6.08 6.07
N ILE A 88 0.10 5.46 4.97
CA ILE A 88 -1.23 5.71 4.41
C ILE A 88 -2.33 5.28 5.40
N ALA A 89 -2.20 4.12 6.02
CA ALA A 89 -3.17 3.62 6.99
C ALA A 89 -3.27 4.52 8.23
N LYS A 90 -2.15 5.09 8.70
CA LYS A 90 -2.16 6.10 9.78
C LYS A 90 -2.85 7.38 9.34
N GLU A 91 -2.53 7.91 8.17
CA GLU A 91 -3.13 9.12 7.63
C GLU A 91 -4.64 8.95 7.41
N ALA A 92 -5.08 7.76 6.99
CA ALA A 92 -6.48 7.41 6.80
C ALA A 92 -7.23 7.11 8.11
N GLY A 93 -6.56 6.98 9.25
CA GLY A 93 -7.17 6.61 10.54
C GLY A 93 -7.54 5.13 10.66
N ILE A 94 -7.00 4.28 9.78
CA ILE A 94 -7.15 2.81 9.83
C ILE A 94 -6.24 2.21 10.90
N LEU A 95 -4.99 2.65 10.95
CA LEU A 95 -3.98 2.23 11.94
C LEU A 95 -3.79 3.35 12.96
N LYS A 96 -4.11 3.08 14.22
CA LYS A 96 -4.06 4.05 15.31
C LYS A 96 -2.88 3.79 16.27
N ASP A 97 -2.62 2.54 16.59
CA ASP A 97 -1.57 2.15 17.53
C ASP A 97 -0.85 0.87 17.09
N GLU A 98 0.39 1.02 16.60
CA GLU A 98 1.22 -0.11 16.16
C GLU A 98 1.61 -1.07 17.30
N LYS A 99 1.40 -0.73 18.55
CA LYS A 99 1.70 -1.63 19.68
C LYS A 99 0.58 -2.63 19.94
N THR A 100 -0.65 -2.26 19.62
CA THR A 100 -1.86 -3.07 19.89
C THR A 100 -2.51 -3.58 18.62
N GLU A 101 -2.28 -2.94 17.49
CA GLU A 101 -2.84 -3.29 16.19
C GLU A 101 -1.82 -4.03 15.32
N VAL A 102 -2.29 -4.94 14.50
CA VAL A 102 -1.45 -5.85 13.71
C VAL A 102 -1.25 -5.32 12.30
N VAL A 103 -0.01 -5.26 11.89
CA VAL A 103 0.43 -5.04 10.51
C VAL A 103 1.16 -6.29 10.07
N LEU A 104 0.87 -6.79 8.87
CA LEU A 104 1.52 -7.96 8.28
C LEU A 104 2.00 -7.64 6.87
N THR A 105 3.12 -8.23 6.50
CA THR A 105 3.53 -8.38 5.10
C THR A 105 2.93 -9.65 4.52
N HIS A 106 2.95 -9.79 3.17
CA HIS A 106 2.59 -11.05 2.52
C HIS A 106 3.36 -12.24 3.10
N ASP A 107 4.69 -12.11 3.26
CA ASP A 107 5.54 -13.21 3.72
C ASP A 107 5.20 -13.64 5.16
N GLU A 108 4.88 -12.70 6.04
CA GLU A 108 4.43 -13.00 7.40
C GLU A 108 3.03 -13.64 7.39
N LEU A 109 2.12 -13.13 6.56
CA LEU A 109 0.78 -13.71 6.40
C LEU A 109 0.84 -15.15 5.88
N GLU A 110 1.74 -15.45 4.94
CA GLU A 110 1.92 -16.79 4.37
C GLU A 110 2.45 -17.79 5.40
N GLN A 111 3.29 -17.33 6.35
CA GLN A 111 3.83 -18.18 7.41
C GLN A 111 2.82 -18.53 8.50
N LEU A 112 1.73 -17.76 8.64
CA LEU A 112 0.70 -18.03 9.63
C LEU A 112 -0.21 -19.19 9.19
N SER A 113 -0.47 -20.11 10.11
CA SER A 113 -1.59 -21.03 9.98
C SER A 113 -2.94 -20.29 10.05
N ASP A 114 -4.00 -20.91 9.56
CA ASP A 114 -5.33 -20.28 9.62
C ASP A 114 -5.79 -20.04 11.06
N GLU A 115 -5.44 -20.91 12.00
CA GLU A 115 -5.77 -20.73 13.42
C GLU A 115 -5.01 -19.58 14.09
N GLU A 116 -3.76 -19.33 13.66
CA GLU A 116 -3.00 -18.16 14.11
C GLU A 116 -3.53 -16.87 13.48
N LEU A 117 -3.92 -16.93 12.22
CA LEU A 117 -4.52 -15.79 11.52
C LEU A 117 -5.87 -15.41 12.13
N LYS A 118 -6.73 -16.38 12.48
CA LYS A 118 -7.99 -16.12 13.20
C LYS A 118 -7.77 -15.34 14.49
N LYS A 119 -6.72 -15.67 15.25
CA LYS A 119 -6.40 -14.96 16.50
C LYS A 119 -5.92 -13.52 16.28
N LYS A 120 -5.24 -13.26 15.14
CA LYS A 120 -4.70 -11.94 14.80
C LYS A 120 -5.71 -11.05 14.08
N LEU A 121 -6.69 -11.64 13.37
CA LEU A 121 -7.62 -10.94 12.51
C LEU A 121 -8.38 -9.81 13.21
N PRO A 122 -8.88 -9.92 14.45
CA PRO A 122 -9.56 -8.83 15.12
C PRO A 122 -8.71 -7.56 15.33
N MET A 123 -7.39 -7.74 15.39
CA MET A 123 -6.43 -6.64 15.58
C MET A 123 -5.77 -6.22 14.26
N LEU A 124 -6.00 -6.94 13.16
CA LEU A 124 -5.37 -6.67 11.87
C LEU A 124 -5.86 -5.33 11.28
N ARG A 125 -4.93 -4.51 10.84
CA ARG A 125 -5.24 -3.22 10.20
C ARG A 125 -4.63 -3.08 8.82
N VAL A 126 -3.45 -3.68 8.59
CA VAL A 126 -2.74 -3.53 7.32
C VAL A 126 -2.14 -4.86 6.89
N VAL A 127 -2.32 -5.20 5.61
CA VAL A 127 -1.53 -6.21 4.92
C VAL A 127 -0.84 -5.55 3.73
N SER A 128 0.48 -5.52 3.76
CA SER A 128 1.35 -4.95 2.74
C SER A 128 1.93 -6.02 1.82
N ARG A 129 2.40 -5.62 0.64
CA ARG A 129 2.92 -6.52 -0.41
C ARG A 129 1.97 -7.67 -0.74
N ALA A 130 0.68 -7.46 -0.50
CA ALA A 130 -0.35 -8.48 -0.64
C ALA A 130 -0.47 -8.98 -2.07
N LYS A 131 -0.68 -10.28 -2.20
CA LYS A 131 -1.02 -10.95 -3.45
C LYS A 131 -2.56 -11.14 -3.55
N PRO A 132 -3.10 -11.39 -4.74
CA PRO A 132 -4.55 -11.58 -4.91
C PRO A 132 -5.15 -12.68 -4.02
N LEU A 133 -4.41 -13.76 -3.78
CA LEU A 133 -4.85 -14.87 -2.93
C LEU A 133 -4.92 -14.50 -1.45
N ASP A 134 -4.11 -13.56 -0.99
CA ASP A 134 -4.14 -13.09 0.40
C ASP A 134 -5.47 -12.43 0.71
N LYS A 135 -5.97 -11.59 -0.21
CA LYS A 135 -7.25 -10.91 -0.08
C LYS A 135 -8.39 -11.92 0.08
N LYS A 136 -8.41 -12.95 -0.77
CA LYS A 136 -9.40 -14.03 -0.67
C LYS A 136 -9.27 -14.81 0.63
N ARG A 137 -8.03 -15.13 1.07
CA ARG A 137 -7.78 -15.85 2.32
C ARG A 137 -8.30 -15.09 3.53
N LEU A 138 -8.04 -13.78 3.60
CA LEU A 138 -8.52 -12.92 4.69
C LEU A 138 -10.06 -12.90 4.78
N VAL A 139 -10.74 -12.75 3.66
CA VAL A 139 -12.20 -12.84 3.59
C VAL A 139 -12.70 -14.19 4.09
N THR A 140 -12.10 -15.29 3.62
CA THR A 140 -12.48 -16.64 4.03
C THR A 140 -12.30 -16.85 5.55
N ILE A 141 -11.21 -16.34 6.12
CA ILE A 141 -10.95 -16.49 7.56
C ILE A 141 -11.90 -15.62 8.38
N ALA A 142 -12.24 -14.40 7.93
CA ALA A 142 -13.25 -13.56 8.57
C ALA A 142 -14.61 -14.26 8.63
N GLN A 143 -15.06 -14.83 7.51
CA GLN A 143 -16.30 -15.61 7.44
C GLN A 143 -16.30 -16.85 8.34
N GLN A 144 -15.16 -17.50 8.56
CA GLN A 144 -15.02 -18.61 9.51
C GLN A 144 -15.13 -18.16 10.99
N LEU A 145 -15.01 -16.88 11.26
CA LEU A 145 -15.24 -16.26 12.56
C LEU A 145 -16.69 -15.72 12.71
N ASP A 146 -17.57 -16.06 11.77
CA ASP A 146 -18.94 -15.56 11.67
C ASP A 146 -19.03 -14.02 11.47
N ASP A 147 -17.96 -13.39 10.97
CA ASP A 147 -17.93 -12.00 10.61
C ASP A 147 -18.59 -11.78 9.22
N VAL A 148 -19.38 -10.72 9.08
CA VAL A 148 -19.87 -10.26 7.78
C VAL A 148 -18.81 -9.39 7.12
N CYS A 149 -18.29 -9.84 5.98
CA CYS A 149 -17.16 -9.23 5.31
C CYS A 149 -17.56 -8.47 4.06
N GLY A 150 -17.30 -7.14 4.07
CA GLY A 150 -17.32 -6.30 2.89
C GLY A 150 -15.96 -6.20 2.23
N MET A 151 -15.90 -6.26 0.90
CA MET A 151 -14.66 -6.11 0.14
C MET A 151 -14.82 -5.04 -0.93
N THR A 152 -13.85 -4.13 -1.03
CA THR A 152 -13.78 -3.14 -2.12
C THR A 152 -12.57 -3.43 -3.01
N GLY A 153 -12.70 -3.19 -4.31
CA GLY A 153 -11.61 -3.38 -5.26
C GLY A 153 -11.92 -2.77 -6.63
N ASP A 154 -10.89 -2.52 -7.42
CA ASP A 154 -10.97 -1.87 -8.74
C ASP A 154 -10.31 -2.70 -9.85
N GLY A 155 -9.52 -3.72 -9.49
CA GLY A 155 -8.71 -4.50 -10.40
C GLY A 155 -9.13 -5.96 -10.56
N VAL A 156 -8.64 -6.58 -11.63
CA VAL A 156 -8.79 -8.03 -11.89
C VAL A 156 -8.29 -8.86 -10.71
N ASN A 157 -7.26 -8.38 -10.02
CA ASN A 157 -6.66 -9.04 -8.86
C ASN A 157 -7.60 -9.10 -7.65
N ASP A 158 -8.63 -8.26 -7.60
CA ASP A 158 -9.57 -8.17 -6.49
C ASP A 158 -10.81 -9.06 -6.71
N ALA A 159 -11.11 -9.42 -7.96
CA ALA A 159 -12.30 -10.19 -8.32
C ALA A 159 -12.48 -11.49 -7.49
N PRO A 160 -11.44 -12.31 -7.20
CA PRO A 160 -11.64 -13.49 -6.37
C PRO A 160 -12.05 -13.19 -4.92
N ALA A 161 -11.60 -12.06 -4.36
CA ALA A 161 -11.96 -11.62 -3.02
C ALA A 161 -13.33 -10.94 -3.00
N LEU A 162 -13.64 -10.13 -4.02
CA LEU A 162 -14.97 -9.52 -4.21
C LEU A 162 -16.07 -10.57 -4.28
N LYS A 163 -15.87 -11.64 -5.08
CA LYS A 163 -16.82 -12.76 -5.21
C LYS A 163 -16.92 -13.61 -3.93
N GLN A 164 -15.88 -13.66 -3.11
CA GLN A 164 -15.87 -14.42 -1.86
C GLN A 164 -16.56 -13.66 -0.74
N ALA A 165 -16.49 -12.34 -0.72
CA ALA A 165 -17.06 -11.50 0.33
C ALA A 165 -18.59 -11.59 0.37
N ASP A 166 -19.18 -11.32 1.54
CA ASP A 166 -20.63 -11.26 1.70
C ASP A 166 -21.21 -10.07 0.94
N ILE A 167 -20.42 -8.97 0.84
CA ILE A 167 -20.75 -7.78 0.06
C ILE A 167 -19.52 -7.34 -0.72
N GLY A 168 -19.53 -7.47 -2.04
CA GLY A 168 -18.51 -6.97 -2.95
C GLY A 168 -18.87 -5.57 -3.47
N PHE A 169 -17.93 -4.63 -3.41
CA PHE A 169 -18.05 -3.28 -3.97
C PHE A 169 -17.00 -3.11 -5.07
N ALA A 170 -17.39 -3.27 -6.32
CA ALA A 170 -16.53 -2.92 -7.45
C ALA A 170 -16.60 -1.42 -7.71
N MET A 171 -15.44 -0.78 -7.94
CA MET A 171 -15.39 0.63 -8.31
C MET A 171 -16.00 0.84 -9.70
N GLY A 172 -16.75 1.95 -9.88
CA GLY A 172 -17.46 2.22 -11.14
C GLY A 172 -16.53 2.45 -12.34
N ASP A 173 -15.30 2.86 -12.09
CA ASP A 173 -14.19 3.00 -13.05
C ASP A 173 -13.21 1.81 -13.02
N GLY A 174 -13.51 0.78 -12.25
CA GLY A 174 -12.75 -0.46 -12.16
C GLY A 174 -12.84 -1.32 -13.43
N THR A 175 -12.05 -2.39 -13.48
CA THR A 175 -12.05 -3.32 -14.61
C THR A 175 -13.37 -4.09 -14.70
N ALA A 176 -13.79 -4.46 -15.95
CA ALA A 176 -15.01 -5.24 -16.17
C ALA A 176 -15.04 -6.54 -15.34
N VAL A 177 -13.88 -7.20 -15.16
CA VAL A 177 -13.74 -8.43 -14.36
C VAL A 177 -14.02 -8.20 -12.86
N ALA A 178 -13.76 -7.00 -12.33
CA ALA A 178 -14.08 -6.67 -10.95
C ALA A 178 -15.56 -6.34 -10.76
N GLN A 179 -16.25 -5.94 -11.84
CA GLN A 179 -17.66 -5.54 -11.82
C GLN A 179 -18.63 -6.72 -12.07
N GLU A 180 -18.13 -7.86 -12.62
CA GLU A 180 -18.88 -9.11 -12.81
C GLU A 180 -18.91 -9.98 -11.53
#